data_2c4a337265cc8f5790bad9be29360190
#
_entry.id   2c4a337265cc8f5790bad9be29360190
#
_cell.length_a   1.000
_cell.length_b   1.000
_cell.length_c   1.000
_cell.angle_alpha   90.00
_cell.angle_beta   90.00
_cell.angle_gamma   90.00
#
_symmetry.space_group_name_H-M   'P 1'
#
loop_
_entity.id
_entity.type
_entity.pdbx_description
1 polymer ?
#
loop_
_entity_poly.entity_id
_entity_poly.type
_entity_poly.pdbx_seq_one_letter_code
_entity_poly.pdbx_strand_id
1 'polypeptide(L)'
;TVKRYPEGVGASGFYQKSAPEHAPGFVRKVKVENDAHIICENDQTLLWLGNQAAIEFHIPFNTIESVYPSDIVFDLDPPALGDLTLAVEAALEMKKLFDRFKLHSFVKLSGRKGIQVHLPLNDGILTYEDTRVFTEFIAAYLVEQFPERFTVERLKKNRGGRLYLDYIQHDIKKTIICPYSPRETEA
;
A
#
# COMPACT_ATOMS: atom_id res chain seq x y z
N THR A 1 -11.24 1.16 -1.33
CA THR A 1 -11.41 -0.30 -1.48
C THR A 1 -11.40 -0.96 -0.11
N VAL A 2 -12.32 -1.89 0.15
CA VAL A 2 -12.34 -2.69 1.36
C VAL A 2 -12.26 -4.18 1.04
N LYS A 3 -11.73 -4.99 1.97
CA LYS A 3 -11.84 -6.45 1.89
C LYS A 3 -12.81 -6.91 2.96
N ARG A 4 -13.83 -7.64 2.54
CA ARG A 4 -14.98 -8.08 3.36
C ARG A 4 -14.92 -9.56 3.61
N TYR A 5 -15.38 -9.97 4.80
CA TYR A 5 -15.39 -11.36 5.27
C TYR A 5 -16.77 -11.70 5.87
N PRO A 6 -17.83 -11.83 5.07
CA PRO A 6 -19.18 -12.07 5.58
C PRO A 6 -19.33 -13.36 6.38
N GLU A 7 -18.54 -14.38 6.05
CA GLU A 7 -18.53 -15.69 6.74
C GLU A 7 -17.43 -15.77 7.83
N GLY A 8 -16.86 -14.62 8.22
CA GLY A 8 -15.77 -14.52 9.18
C GLY A 8 -14.38 -14.61 8.57
N VAL A 9 -13.37 -14.17 9.32
CA VAL A 9 -11.96 -14.07 8.85
C VAL A 9 -11.30 -15.42 8.53
N GLY A 10 -11.86 -16.54 9.00
CA GLY A 10 -11.40 -17.88 8.62
C GLY A 10 -11.89 -18.35 7.24
N ALA A 11 -12.79 -17.61 6.61
CA ALA A 11 -13.34 -17.90 5.29
C ALA A 11 -12.72 -17.00 4.21
N SER A 12 -13.03 -17.28 2.94
CA SER A 12 -12.55 -16.45 1.84
C SER A 12 -13.19 -15.06 1.85
N GLY A 13 -12.35 -14.02 1.93
CA GLY A 13 -12.79 -12.65 1.76
C GLY A 13 -12.75 -12.20 0.30
N PHE A 14 -13.48 -11.12 -0.02
CA PHE A 14 -13.47 -10.51 -1.35
C PHE A 14 -13.27 -9.00 -1.29
N TYR A 15 -12.67 -8.45 -2.33
CA TYR A 15 -12.48 -7.01 -2.47
C TYR A 15 -13.71 -6.33 -3.04
N GLN A 16 -14.12 -5.23 -2.40
CA GLN A 16 -15.19 -4.36 -2.87
C GLN A 16 -14.65 -2.95 -3.11
N LYS A 17 -14.76 -2.47 -4.34
CA LYS A 17 -14.38 -1.10 -4.72
C LYS A 17 -15.58 -0.16 -4.70
N SER A 18 -16.68 -0.59 -5.35
CA SER A 18 -17.88 0.21 -5.51
C SER A 18 -18.80 0.12 -4.31
N ALA A 19 -19.46 1.22 -3.98
CA ALA A 19 -20.54 1.25 -3.01
C ALA A 19 -21.73 0.42 -3.52
N PRO A 20 -22.34 -0.43 -2.67
CA PRO A 20 -23.55 -1.13 -3.06
C PRO A 20 -24.73 -0.15 -3.22
N GLU A 21 -25.73 -0.52 -4.01
CA GLU A 21 -26.92 0.31 -4.24
C GLU A 21 -27.67 0.67 -2.95
N HIS A 22 -27.72 -0.30 -2.01
CA HIS A 22 -28.38 -0.16 -0.70
C HIS A 22 -27.55 0.64 0.33
N ALA A 23 -26.41 1.22 -0.06
CA ALA A 23 -25.62 2.03 0.88
C ALA A 23 -26.43 3.23 1.40
N PRO A 24 -26.50 3.44 2.74
CA PRO A 24 -27.26 4.53 3.35
C PRO A 24 -26.86 5.90 2.81
N GLY A 25 -27.79 6.85 2.90
CA GLY A 25 -27.57 8.21 2.39
C GLY A 25 -26.44 9.00 3.08
N PHE A 26 -26.09 8.62 4.31
CA PHE A 26 -24.95 9.23 5.02
C PHE A 26 -23.59 8.75 4.51
N VAL A 27 -23.53 7.65 3.74
CA VAL A 27 -22.29 7.16 3.14
C VAL A 27 -21.97 8.02 1.92
N ARG A 28 -20.99 8.89 2.07
CA ARG A 28 -20.50 9.71 0.97
C ARG A 28 -19.85 8.84 -0.11
N LYS A 29 -20.17 9.13 -1.35
CA LYS A 29 -19.65 8.42 -2.52
C LYS A 29 -18.98 9.42 -3.46
N VAL A 30 -17.89 9.01 -4.07
CA VAL A 30 -17.23 9.76 -5.15
C VAL A 30 -17.18 8.89 -6.40
N LYS A 31 -17.52 9.47 -7.54
CA LYS A 31 -17.41 8.76 -8.82
C LYS A 31 -15.96 8.76 -9.28
N VAL A 32 -15.40 7.58 -9.47
CA VAL A 32 -14.07 7.37 -10.04
C VAL A 32 -14.26 6.47 -11.27
N GLU A 33 -14.12 7.04 -12.45
CA GLU A 33 -14.45 6.38 -13.72
C GLU A 33 -15.91 5.89 -13.72
N ASN A 34 -16.12 4.58 -13.74
CA ASN A 34 -17.44 3.94 -13.74
C ASN A 34 -17.88 3.45 -12.35
N ASP A 35 -17.02 3.60 -11.33
CA ASP A 35 -17.25 3.11 -9.98
C ASP A 35 -17.65 4.24 -9.02
N ALA A 36 -18.56 3.95 -8.09
CA ALA A 36 -18.93 4.85 -6.99
C ALA A 36 -18.15 4.42 -5.73
N HIS A 37 -16.98 5.02 -5.51
CA HIS A 37 -16.15 4.67 -4.36
C HIS A 37 -16.71 5.26 -3.06
N ILE A 38 -16.62 4.50 -1.97
CA ILE A 38 -17.00 4.94 -0.63
C ILE A 38 -15.91 5.83 -0.05
N ILE A 39 -16.32 6.98 0.50
CA ILE A 39 -15.46 7.83 1.33
C ILE A 39 -15.82 7.57 2.79
N CYS A 40 -14.86 7.06 3.53
CA CYS A 40 -15.00 6.82 4.96
C CYS A 40 -14.35 8.01 5.73
N GLU A 41 -15.16 9.03 6.02
CA GLU A 41 -14.71 10.27 6.66
C GLU A 41 -15.37 10.50 8.03
N ASN A 42 -16.19 9.57 8.49
CA ASN A 42 -16.88 9.67 9.77
C ASN A 42 -17.15 8.28 10.39
N ASP A 43 -17.42 8.27 11.69
CA ASP A 43 -17.66 7.07 12.47
C ASP A 43 -18.88 6.27 11.99
N GLN A 44 -19.92 6.94 11.52
CA GLN A 44 -21.13 6.25 11.02
C GLN A 44 -20.82 5.40 9.80
N THR A 45 -20.02 5.92 8.87
CA THR A 45 -19.58 5.16 7.69
C THR A 45 -18.65 4.03 8.07
N LEU A 46 -17.74 4.24 9.03
CA LEU A 46 -16.85 3.19 9.52
C LEU A 46 -17.63 2.05 10.19
N LEU A 47 -18.57 2.37 11.06
CA LEU A 47 -19.44 1.39 11.73
C LEU A 47 -20.30 0.63 10.72
N TRP A 48 -20.85 1.33 9.74
CA TRP A 48 -21.60 0.68 8.67
C TRP A 48 -20.75 -0.28 7.86
N LEU A 49 -19.52 0.11 7.50
CA LEU A 49 -18.57 -0.79 6.83
C LEU A 49 -18.22 -2.00 7.69
N GLY A 50 -18.04 -1.82 9.00
CA GLY A 50 -17.87 -2.93 9.96
C GLY A 50 -19.06 -3.89 9.94
N ASN A 51 -20.30 -3.38 9.94
CA ASN A 51 -21.51 -4.20 9.80
C ASN A 51 -21.63 -4.90 8.42
N GLN A 52 -20.92 -4.39 7.42
CA GLN A 52 -20.78 -5.07 6.13
C GLN A 52 -19.63 -6.08 6.11
N ALA A 53 -19.07 -6.42 7.28
CA ALA A 53 -17.91 -7.29 7.46
C ALA A 53 -16.64 -6.80 6.73
N ALA A 54 -16.46 -5.50 6.60
CA ALA A 54 -15.23 -4.90 6.10
C ALA A 54 -14.17 -4.92 7.20
N ILE A 55 -13.09 -5.66 6.98
CA ILE A 55 -11.98 -5.80 7.92
C ILE A 55 -10.76 -5.03 7.43
N GLU A 56 -10.40 -5.18 6.14
CA GLU A 56 -9.24 -4.50 5.59
C GLU A 56 -9.66 -3.27 4.77
N PHE A 57 -8.98 -2.17 5.03
CA PHE A 57 -9.18 -0.90 4.35
C PHE A 57 -7.95 -0.58 3.49
N HIS A 58 -8.16 -0.43 2.19
CA HIS A 58 -7.12 -0.12 1.23
C HIS A 58 -7.40 1.24 0.61
N ILE A 59 -6.42 2.14 0.71
CA ILE A 59 -6.52 3.52 0.24
C ILE A 59 -5.65 3.73 -1.00
N PRO A 60 -6.02 4.63 -1.91
CA PRO A 60 -5.16 5.09 -2.99
C PRO A 60 -4.01 5.93 -2.43
N PHE A 61 -3.05 6.27 -3.28
CA PHE A 61 -1.91 7.12 -2.92
C PHE A 61 -2.19 8.60 -3.08
N ASN A 62 -3.41 8.99 -3.41
CA ASN A 62 -3.86 10.37 -3.54
C ASN A 62 -5.17 10.60 -2.79
N THR A 63 -5.44 11.84 -2.44
CA THR A 63 -6.73 12.24 -1.88
C THR A 63 -7.79 12.34 -2.98
N ILE A 64 -9.07 12.46 -2.58
CA ILE A 64 -10.18 12.64 -3.54
C ILE A 64 -10.13 14.01 -4.25
N GLU A 65 -9.37 14.94 -3.72
CA GLU A 65 -9.26 16.32 -4.20
C GLU A 65 -8.05 16.51 -5.11
N SER A 66 -7.19 15.50 -5.22
CA SER A 66 -5.95 15.57 -5.99
C SER A 66 -5.77 14.38 -6.92
N VAL A 67 -5.22 14.63 -8.10
CA VAL A 67 -4.76 13.59 -9.03
C VAL A 67 -3.28 13.25 -8.80
N TYR A 68 -2.61 14.01 -7.95
CA TYR A 68 -1.20 13.83 -7.61
C TYR A 68 -1.07 12.92 -6.39
N PRO A 69 -0.02 12.08 -6.30
CA PRO A 69 0.21 11.26 -5.12
C PRO A 69 0.55 12.13 -3.90
N SER A 70 0.07 11.74 -2.74
CA SER A 70 0.37 12.38 -1.44
C SER A 70 1.65 11.85 -0.81
N ASP A 71 2.06 10.67 -1.21
CA ASP A 71 3.30 10.04 -0.77
C ASP A 71 3.83 9.06 -1.83
N ILE A 72 5.13 8.82 -1.81
CA ILE A 72 5.76 7.71 -2.53
C ILE A 72 5.81 6.52 -1.56
N VAL A 73 5.46 5.33 -2.05
CA VAL A 73 5.48 4.12 -1.21
C VAL A 73 6.27 3.01 -1.91
N PHE A 74 7.18 2.41 -1.16
CA PHE A 74 7.85 1.17 -1.52
C PHE A 74 7.27 0.03 -0.68
N ASP A 75 6.73 -1.00 -1.32
CA ASP A 75 6.23 -2.20 -0.64
C ASP A 75 7.33 -3.27 -0.64
N LEU A 76 7.80 -3.63 0.55
CA LEU A 76 8.92 -4.55 0.75
C LEU A 76 8.35 -5.93 1.08
N ASP A 77 8.41 -6.84 0.11
CA ASP A 77 7.83 -8.19 0.18
C ASP A 77 8.89 -9.24 0.50
N PRO A 78 9.05 -9.68 1.76
CA PRO A 78 10.00 -10.71 2.13
C PRO A 78 9.64 -12.08 1.54
N PRO A 79 10.64 -12.97 1.32
CA PRO A 79 10.42 -14.28 0.72
C PRO A 79 9.58 -15.21 1.61
N ALA A 80 9.72 -15.11 2.93
CA ALA A 80 9.04 -15.94 3.92
C ALA A 80 8.09 -15.12 4.79
N LEU A 81 7.00 -15.74 5.23
CA LEU A 81 6.09 -15.17 6.21
C LEU A 81 6.76 -15.14 7.58
N GLY A 82 6.65 -14.02 8.28
CA GLY A 82 7.19 -13.84 9.64
C GLY A 82 8.67 -13.50 9.72
N ASP A 83 9.42 -13.56 8.61
CA ASP A 83 10.81 -13.13 8.57
C ASP A 83 10.93 -11.75 7.90
N LEU A 84 11.09 -10.72 8.72
CA LEU A 84 11.25 -9.33 8.27
C LEU A 84 12.70 -8.91 8.08
N THR A 85 13.68 -9.78 8.28
CA THR A 85 15.11 -9.43 8.30
C THR A 85 15.51 -8.66 7.04
N LEU A 86 15.26 -9.21 5.85
CA LEU A 86 15.61 -8.54 4.60
C LEU A 86 14.79 -7.25 4.36
N ALA A 87 13.54 -7.20 4.83
CA ALA A 87 12.73 -6.00 4.70
C ALA A 87 13.23 -4.87 5.60
N VAL A 88 13.65 -5.19 6.82
CA VAL A 88 14.30 -4.23 7.73
C VAL A 88 15.62 -3.74 7.15
N GLU A 89 16.46 -4.63 6.62
CA GLU A 89 17.72 -4.26 5.96
C GLU A 89 17.46 -3.30 4.80
N ALA A 90 16.52 -3.62 3.90
CA ALA A 90 16.18 -2.75 2.77
C ALA A 90 15.65 -1.38 3.23
N ALA A 91 14.77 -1.34 4.24
CA ALA A 91 14.27 -0.10 4.80
C ALA A 91 15.39 0.77 5.40
N LEU A 92 16.37 0.15 6.06
CA LEU A 92 17.53 0.86 6.60
C LEU A 92 18.46 1.39 5.50
N GLU A 93 18.70 0.63 4.44
CA GLU A 93 19.49 1.10 3.29
C GLU A 93 18.76 2.24 2.55
N MET A 94 17.43 2.13 2.35
CA MET A 94 16.62 3.23 1.84
C MET A 94 16.73 4.47 2.72
N LYS A 95 16.62 4.30 4.04
CA LYS A 95 16.75 5.42 4.99
C LYS A 95 18.10 6.12 4.85
N LYS A 96 19.21 5.39 4.80
CA LYS A 96 20.54 5.97 4.60
C LYS A 96 20.61 6.80 3.32
N LEU A 97 20.01 6.30 2.24
CA LEU A 97 19.98 7.00 0.96
C LEU A 97 19.12 8.26 1.02
N PHE A 98 17.92 8.16 1.61
CA PHE A 98 17.01 9.29 1.76
C PHE A 98 17.57 10.38 2.67
N ASP A 99 18.24 10.02 3.77
CA ASP A 99 18.91 10.98 4.66
C ASP A 99 19.98 11.81 3.91
N ARG A 100 20.73 11.21 2.96
CA ARG A 100 21.68 11.95 2.12
C ARG A 100 21.01 12.99 1.24
N PHE A 101 19.80 12.72 0.78
CA PHE A 101 18.98 13.66 0.00
C PHE A 101 18.13 14.58 0.87
N LYS A 102 18.25 14.49 2.20
CA LYS A 102 17.44 15.24 3.17
C LYS A 102 15.93 14.96 3.00
N LEU A 103 15.57 13.75 2.58
CA LEU A 103 14.21 13.29 2.46
C LEU A 103 13.80 12.58 3.75
N HIS A 104 12.66 12.95 4.31
CA HIS A 104 12.10 12.28 5.47
C HIS A 104 11.29 11.07 5.03
N SER A 105 11.59 9.90 5.58
CA SER A 105 10.87 8.66 5.31
C SER A 105 10.28 8.08 6.59
N PHE A 106 9.17 7.37 6.45
CA PHE A 106 8.46 6.69 7.52
C PHE A 106 8.28 5.23 7.17
N VAL A 107 8.31 4.38 8.18
CA VAL A 107 8.13 2.94 8.03
C VAL A 107 6.79 2.53 8.64
N LYS A 108 6.06 1.68 7.93
CA LYS A 108 4.82 1.08 8.39
C LYS A 108 4.85 -0.43 8.16
N LEU A 109 4.46 -1.22 9.14
CA LEU A 109 4.21 -2.64 8.94
C LEU A 109 2.96 -2.83 8.06
N SER A 110 3.02 -3.76 7.10
CA SER A 110 1.86 -4.07 6.26
C SER A 110 0.76 -4.84 7.02
N GLY A 111 1.07 -5.30 8.23
CA GLY A 111 0.17 -6.11 9.06
C GLY A 111 0.01 -7.55 8.56
N ARG A 112 0.85 -8.01 7.63
CA ARG A 112 0.86 -9.40 7.16
C ARG A 112 2.29 -9.94 7.06
N LYS A 113 3.07 -9.53 6.08
CA LYS A 113 4.40 -10.09 5.87
C LYS A 113 5.44 -9.08 5.41
N GLY A 114 5.13 -7.83 5.30
CA GLY A 114 6.05 -6.85 4.71
C GLY A 114 6.11 -5.54 5.47
N ILE A 115 7.02 -4.71 5.01
CA ILE A 115 7.24 -3.34 5.45
C ILE A 115 6.95 -2.41 4.29
N GLN A 116 6.35 -1.27 4.58
CA GLN A 116 6.11 -0.20 3.63
C GLN A 116 6.93 1.01 4.04
N VAL A 117 7.72 1.54 3.12
CA VAL A 117 8.49 2.76 3.32
C VAL A 117 7.79 3.89 2.58
N HIS A 118 7.40 4.92 3.31
CA HIS A 118 6.66 6.07 2.85
C HIS A 118 7.53 7.31 2.81
N LEU A 119 7.47 8.07 1.73
CA LEU A 119 8.05 9.39 1.57
C LEU A 119 6.91 10.38 1.31
N PRO A 120 6.47 11.15 2.30
CA PRO A 120 5.45 12.17 2.11
C PRO A 120 5.86 13.16 1.04
N LEU A 121 4.93 13.50 0.17
CA LEU A 121 5.07 14.54 -0.83
C LEU A 121 4.28 15.77 -0.38
N ASN A 122 4.93 16.92 -0.45
CA ASN A 122 4.27 18.20 -0.21
C ASN A 122 3.69 18.72 -1.53
N ASP A 123 2.46 19.19 -1.48
CA ASP A 123 1.85 20.14 -2.42
C ASP A 123 1.53 19.69 -3.86
N GLY A 124 1.34 18.40 -4.12
CA GLY A 124 0.67 17.97 -5.37
C GLY A 124 1.36 18.42 -6.68
N ILE A 125 2.68 18.58 -6.66
CA ILE A 125 3.46 19.04 -7.83
C ILE A 125 3.93 17.85 -8.67
N LEU A 126 4.30 16.74 -8.02
CA LEU A 126 4.83 15.56 -8.70
C LEU A 126 3.71 14.65 -9.19
N THR A 127 3.77 14.28 -10.44
CA THR A 127 2.86 13.30 -11.04
C THR A 127 3.23 11.88 -10.65
N TYR A 128 2.34 10.91 -10.91
CA TYR A 128 2.69 9.49 -10.79
C TYR A 128 3.81 9.06 -11.75
N GLU A 129 3.95 9.72 -12.88
CA GLU A 129 5.03 9.47 -13.82
C GLU A 129 6.40 9.93 -13.24
N ASP A 130 6.45 11.13 -12.65
CA ASP A 130 7.64 11.63 -11.98
C ASP A 130 8.06 10.73 -10.82
N THR A 131 7.11 10.37 -9.96
CA THR A 131 7.38 9.51 -8.80
C THR A 131 7.74 8.09 -9.19
N ARG A 132 7.24 7.59 -10.32
CA ARG A 132 7.60 6.28 -10.87
C ARG A 132 9.07 6.23 -11.29
N VAL A 133 9.57 7.26 -11.97
CA VAL A 133 11.00 7.35 -12.34
C VAL A 133 11.87 7.28 -11.08
N PHE A 134 11.48 7.98 -10.03
CA PHE A 134 12.20 7.94 -8.76
C PHE A 134 12.14 6.54 -8.10
N THR A 135 10.97 5.91 -8.01
CA THR A 135 10.83 4.60 -7.36
C THR A 135 11.58 3.51 -8.11
N GLU A 136 11.57 3.55 -9.45
CA GLU A 136 12.33 2.64 -10.31
C GLU A 136 13.84 2.80 -10.09
N PHE A 137 14.32 4.05 -10.06
CA PHE A 137 15.73 4.36 -9.81
C PHE A 137 16.19 3.82 -8.44
N ILE A 138 15.44 4.08 -7.36
CA ILE A 138 15.79 3.60 -6.01
C ILE A 138 15.82 2.07 -5.96
N ALA A 139 14.81 1.41 -6.54
CA ALA A 139 14.77 -0.05 -6.56
C ALA A 139 15.93 -0.66 -7.36
N ALA A 140 16.23 -0.09 -8.55
CA ALA A 140 17.37 -0.53 -9.37
C ALA A 140 18.71 -0.34 -8.64
N TYR A 141 18.91 0.83 -8.02
CA TYR A 141 20.10 1.12 -7.22
C TYR A 141 20.31 0.10 -6.11
N LEU A 142 19.26 -0.22 -5.33
CA LEU A 142 19.39 -1.18 -4.23
C LEU A 142 19.67 -2.60 -4.74
N VAL A 143 19.09 -3.01 -5.86
CA VAL A 143 19.38 -4.32 -6.48
C VAL A 143 20.82 -4.38 -6.99
N GLU A 144 21.34 -3.29 -7.57
CA GLU A 144 22.72 -3.20 -8.01
C GLU A 144 23.72 -3.30 -6.85
N GLN A 145 23.43 -2.60 -5.72
CA GLN A 145 24.27 -2.63 -4.53
C GLN A 145 24.20 -3.97 -3.76
N PHE A 146 23.08 -4.66 -3.78
CA PHE A 146 22.82 -5.85 -2.98
C PHE A 146 22.10 -6.95 -3.81
N PRO A 147 22.71 -7.43 -4.92
CA PRO A 147 22.04 -8.33 -5.88
C PRO A 147 21.65 -9.69 -5.27
N GLU A 148 22.35 -10.13 -4.22
CA GLU A 148 22.05 -11.41 -3.52
C GLU A 148 20.91 -11.29 -2.50
N ARG A 149 20.53 -10.07 -2.13
CA ARG A 149 19.52 -9.82 -1.10
C ARG A 149 18.21 -9.31 -1.67
N PHE A 150 18.26 -8.44 -2.67
CA PHE A 150 17.11 -7.70 -3.20
C PHE A 150 16.86 -8.04 -4.66
N THR A 151 15.62 -7.91 -5.08
CA THR A 151 15.21 -8.14 -6.47
C THR A 151 13.98 -7.33 -6.83
N VAL A 152 13.85 -6.98 -8.11
CA VAL A 152 12.62 -6.45 -8.72
C VAL A 152 11.87 -7.50 -9.55
N GLU A 153 12.26 -8.78 -9.42
CA GLU A 153 11.62 -9.90 -10.13
C GLU A 153 10.21 -10.16 -9.56
N ARG A 154 9.21 -10.01 -10.41
CA ARG A 154 7.79 -10.16 -10.01
C ARG A 154 7.40 -11.61 -9.75
N LEU A 155 7.95 -12.54 -10.49
CA LEU A 155 7.61 -13.97 -10.37
C LEU A 155 8.28 -14.57 -9.14
N LYS A 156 7.51 -14.94 -8.13
CA LYS A 156 8.03 -15.51 -6.87
C LYS A 156 9.03 -16.63 -7.08
N LYS A 157 8.78 -17.55 -8.04
CA LYS A 157 9.66 -18.69 -8.35
C LYS A 157 11.08 -18.29 -8.78
N ASN A 158 11.25 -17.07 -9.30
CA ASN A 158 12.53 -16.57 -9.80
C ASN A 158 13.27 -15.70 -8.79
N ARG A 159 12.65 -15.38 -7.62
CA ARG A 159 13.25 -14.48 -6.62
C ARG A 159 14.44 -15.10 -5.88
N GLY A 160 14.56 -16.42 -5.83
CA GLY A 160 15.71 -17.11 -5.21
C GLY A 160 15.91 -16.79 -3.72
N GLY A 161 14.82 -16.59 -2.95
CA GLY A 161 14.90 -16.22 -1.53
C GLY A 161 15.18 -14.73 -1.26
N ARG A 162 15.26 -13.89 -2.31
CA ARG A 162 15.52 -12.46 -2.18
C ARG A 162 14.24 -11.69 -1.85
N LEU A 163 14.42 -10.55 -1.18
CA LEU A 163 13.35 -9.58 -0.94
C LEU A 163 12.91 -8.96 -2.27
N TYR A 164 11.61 -8.91 -2.52
CA TYR A 164 11.04 -8.20 -3.65
C TYR A 164 10.76 -6.73 -3.27
N LEU A 165 11.39 -5.82 -3.99
CA LEU A 165 11.14 -4.39 -3.91
C LEU A 165 10.01 -4.05 -4.87
N ASP A 166 8.77 -4.02 -4.38
CA ASP A 166 7.60 -3.72 -5.22
C ASP A 166 7.43 -2.21 -5.38
N TYR A 167 8.27 -1.61 -6.21
CA TYR A 167 8.16 -0.20 -6.58
C TYR A 167 6.97 0.06 -7.52
N ILE A 168 6.50 -0.97 -8.25
CA ILE A 168 5.34 -0.88 -9.16
C ILE A 168 4.02 -0.78 -8.37
N GLN A 169 4.02 -1.11 -7.08
CA GLN A 169 2.84 -0.93 -6.21
C GLN A 169 2.47 0.55 -6.11
N HIS A 170 3.44 1.48 -6.19
CA HIS A 170 3.19 2.91 -6.24
C HIS A 170 2.76 3.32 -7.66
N ASP A 171 1.46 3.32 -7.92
CA ASP A 171 0.90 3.70 -9.22
C ASP A 171 -0.53 4.24 -9.06
N ILE A 172 -0.99 5.01 -10.05
CA ILE A 172 -2.39 5.43 -10.17
C ILE A 172 -3.29 4.19 -10.21
N LYS A 173 -4.47 4.23 -9.60
CA LYS A 173 -5.41 3.09 -9.51
C LYS A 173 -4.98 1.94 -8.61
N LYS A 174 -3.77 1.99 -8.05
CA LYS A 174 -3.34 1.05 -7.02
C LYS A 174 -3.78 1.53 -5.65
N THR A 175 -3.84 0.59 -4.73
CA THR A 175 -4.18 0.87 -3.33
C THR A 175 -3.24 0.13 -2.41
N ILE A 176 -3.04 0.69 -1.23
CA ILE A 176 -2.23 0.10 -0.18
C ILE A 176 -3.05 -0.01 1.11
N ILE A 177 -2.68 -0.94 1.98
CA ILE A 177 -3.37 -1.08 3.26
C ILE A 177 -3.26 0.22 4.08
N CYS A 178 -4.40 0.71 4.56
CA CYS A 178 -4.48 1.91 5.39
C CYS A 178 -3.72 1.70 6.71
N PRO A 179 -3.06 2.73 7.26
CA PRO A 179 -2.58 2.69 8.64
C PRO A 179 -3.71 2.30 9.61
N TYR A 180 -3.38 1.47 10.59
CA TYR A 180 -4.31 0.94 11.61
C TYR A 180 -5.45 0.06 11.07
N SER A 181 -5.46 -0.27 9.78
CA SER A 181 -6.43 -1.24 9.27
C SER A 181 -6.16 -2.63 9.85
N PRO A 182 -7.18 -3.31 10.40
CA PRO A 182 -7.05 -4.72 10.74
C PRO A 182 -6.74 -5.57 9.52
N ARG A 183 -6.21 -6.77 9.77
CA ARG A 183 -5.95 -7.79 8.74
C ARG A 183 -6.63 -9.10 9.12
N GLU A 184 -6.80 -9.97 8.12
CA GLU A 184 -7.34 -11.33 8.34
C GLU A 184 -6.39 -12.25 9.10
N THR A 185 -5.12 -11.91 9.15
CA THR A 185 -4.06 -12.70 9.80
C THR A 185 -3.64 -12.03 11.09
N GLU A 186 -3.19 -12.83 12.05
CA GLU A 186 -2.43 -12.32 13.20
C GLU A 186 -1.16 -11.61 12.70
N ALA A 187 -0.83 -10.51 13.38
CA ALA A 187 0.34 -9.68 13.04
C ALA A 187 1.64 -10.34 13.53
#